data_b9499a65091de94ab97ed1e9f3c3959d
#
_entry.id   b9499a65091de94ab97ed1e9f3c3959d
#
_cell.length_a   1.000
_cell.length_b   1.000
_cell.length_c   1.000
_cell.angle_alpha   90.00
_cell.angle_beta   90.00
_cell.angle_gamma   90.00
#
_symmetry.space_group_name_H-M   'P 1'
#
loop_
_entity.id
_entity.type
_entity.pdbx_description
1 polymer ?
#
loop_
_entity_poly.entity_id
_entity_poly.type
_entity_poly.pdbx_seq_one_letter_code
_entity_poly.pdbx_strand_id
1 'polypeptide(L)'
;TMKHIEKLTSEEVVSKVRHKLAWYKPKPVRRVEIPKPNGKTRPLGIPAIWDRLAQQCILQVLEPICEAKFHDRSNGFRPNRSTEHAIAQSMRMVQIQHLYFVVDVDIKGFFDNVNHTKLMRQMWTLGIQDKRLLCIIKEMLKAPVVLPSGEKIYPDKGTPQGGILSPLLSNIVLNELDWWVSSQWEDIPTHTVIKEGTAKNGTPNRSNKCRTLRRSNLKEMYIVRYADDFRIFCRKRSDAVKTYHAVKQWLEERLKLQISEEKSKVVNLKKNYSEFLGF
;
A
#
# COMPACT_ATOMS: atom_id res chain seq x y z
N THR A 1 25.37 3.32 -16.71
CA THR A 1 25.32 4.59 -15.94
C THR A 1 24.44 5.59 -16.65
N MET A 2 23.93 6.61 -15.97
CA MET A 2 23.19 7.74 -16.58
C MET A 2 24.02 8.38 -17.72
N LYS A 3 25.29 8.68 -17.47
CA LYS A 3 26.23 9.18 -18.48
C LYS A 3 26.27 8.41 -19.81
N HIS A 4 25.92 7.12 -19.80
CA HIS A 4 25.83 6.32 -21.03
C HIS A 4 24.51 6.59 -21.77
N ILE A 5 23.41 6.79 -21.04
CA ILE A 5 22.09 7.05 -21.64
C ILE A 5 22.05 8.47 -22.23
N GLU A 6 22.65 9.44 -21.55
CA GLU A 6 22.74 10.85 -22.00
C GLU A 6 23.45 11.01 -23.37
N LYS A 7 24.24 10.02 -23.78
CA LYS A 7 24.90 9.97 -25.10
C LYS A 7 24.06 9.37 -26.21
N LEU A 8 22.90 8.82 -25.88
CA LEU A 8 22.03 8.16 -26.86
C LEU A 8 20.94 9.13 -27.33
N THR A 9 20.50 8.96 -28.55
CA THR A 9 19.33 9.69 -29.05
C THR A 9 18.05 9.13 -28.44
N SER A 10 16.96 9.89 -28.50
CA SER A 10 15.67 9.44 -28.00
C SER A 10 15.19 8.18 -28.69
N GLU A 11 15.42 8.07 -30.01
CA GLU A 11 15.06 6.89 -30.82
C GLU A 11 15.83 5.65 -30.40
N GLU A 12 17.13 5.78 -30.11
CA GLU A 12 17.96 4.67 -29.62
C GLU A 12 17.51 4.20 -28.24
N VAL A 13 17.14 5.12 -27.34
CA VAL A 13 16.61 4.78 -26.02
C VAL A 13 15.28 4.04 -26.15
N VAL A 14 14.36 4.56 -26.96
CA VAL A 14 13.05 3.94 -27.21
C VAL A 14 13.23 2.53 -27.81
N SER A 15 14.10 2.38 -28.81
CA SER A 15 14.39 1.09 -29.44
C SER A 15 14.91 0.06 -28.42
N LYS A 16 15.87 0.46 -27.58
CA LYS A 16 16.43 -0.41 -26.53
C LYS A 16 15.38 -0.80 -25.48
N VAL A 17 14.51 0.12 -25.05
CA VAL A 17 13.44 -0.18 -24.09
C VAL A 17 12.41 -1.13 -24.70
N ARG A 18 12.00 -0.90 -25.97
CA ARG A 18 11.10 -1.79 -26.71
C ARG A 18 11.67 -3.20 -26.81
N HIS A 19 12.94 -3.32 -27.21
CA HIS A 19 13.62 -4.61 -27.30
C HIS A 19 13.67 -5.31 -25.92
N LYS A 20 14.02 -4.56 -24.88
CA LYS A 20 14.08 -5.10 -23.52
C LYS A 20 12.71 -5.59 -23.02
N LEU A 21 11.63 -4.87 -23.27
CA LEU A 21 10.27 -5.28 -22.91
C LEU A 21 9.78 -6.47 -23.78
N ALA A 22 10.27 -6.56 -25.03
CA ALA A 22 9.98 -7.70 -25.92
C ALA A 22 10.56 -9.02 -25.40
N TRP A 23 11.77 -9.00 -24.86
CA TRP A 23 12.51 -10.18 -24.37
C TRP A 23 13.01 -9.89 -22.94
N TYR A 24 12.06 -9.70 -22.03
CA TYR A 24 12.41 -9.22 -20.70
C TYR A 24 13.17 -10.27 -19.90
N LYS A 25 14.42 -9.93 -19.57
CA LYS A 25 15.26 -10.63 -18.61
C LYS A 25 15.85 -9.58 -17.67
N PRO A 26 15.52 -9.60 -16.38
CA PRO A 26 16.04 -8.64 -15.41
C PRO A 26 17.54 -8.86 -15.19
N LYS A 27 18.28 -7.78 -15.01
CA LYS A 27 19.62 -7.87 -14.46
C LYS A 27 19.53 -8.02 -12.93
N PRO A 28 20.56 -8.60 -12.29
CA PRO A 28 20.60 -8.68 -10.83
C PRO A 28 20.45 -7.31 -10.19
N VAL A 29 19.67 -7.26 -9.11
CA VAL A 29 19.45 -6.08 -8.28
C VAL A 29 20.60 -5.99 -7.28
N ARG A 30 21.27 -4.84 -7.19
CA ARG A 30 22.34 -4.61 -6.22
C ARG A 30 21.73 -4.24 -4.87
N ARG A 31 22.05 -4.98 -3.82
CA ARG A 31 21.68 -4.64 -2.43
C ARG A 31 22.67 -3.65 -1.83
N VAL A 32 22.11 -2.63 -1.17
CA VAL A 32 22.84 -1.64 -0.38
C VAL A 32 22.16 -1.51 0.98
N GLU A 33 22.94 -1.52 2.06
CA GLU A 33 22.45 -1.33 3.42
C GLU A 33 22.51 0.15 3.79
N ILE A 34 21.36 0.76 4.11
CA ILE A 34 21.28 2.15 4.56
C ILE A 34 21.10 2.16 6.08
N PRO A 35 21.96 2.83 6.84
CA PRO A 35 21.82 2.92 8.30
C PRO A 35 20.57 3.73 8.67
N LYS A 36 19.83 3.26 9.68
CA LYS A 36 18.72 3.96 10.32
C LYS A 36 19.20 4.66 11.59
N PRO A 37 18.49 5.73 12.06
CA PRO A 37 18.84 6.43 13.30
C PRO A 37 18.89 5.53 14.55
N ASN A 38 18.16 4.42 14.54
CA ASN A 38 18.09 3.44 15.63
C ASN A 38 19.19 2.35 15.57
N GLY A 39 20.24 2.53 14.78
CA GLY A 39 21.35 1.58 14.63
C GLY A 39 21.06 0.35 13.78
N LYS A 40 19.82 0.16 13.32
CA LYS A 40 19.45 -0.90 12.37
C LYS A 40 19.74 -0.46 10.94
N THR A 41 19.86 -1.40 10.01
CA THR A 41 20.00 -1.08 8.58
C THR A 41 18.68 -1.27 7.85
N ARG A 42 18.54 -0.57 6.72
CA ARG A 42 17.44 -0.75 5.76
C ARG A 42 18.04 -1.30 4.47
N PRO A 43 17.68 -2.51 4.05
CA PRO A 43 18.14 -3.06 2.80
C PRO A 43 17.46 -2.36 1.62
N LEU A 44 18.24 -1.75 0.74
CA LEU A 44 17.77 -1.12 -0.48
C LEU A 44 18.22 -1.94 -1.70
N GLY A 45 17.30 -2.31 -2.57
CA GLY A 45 17.59 -2.98 -3.82
C GLY A 45 17.65 -1.98 -4.98
N ILE A 46 18.79 -1.85 -5.64
CA ILE A 46 18.97 -0.94 -6.77
C ILE A 46 18.96 -1.74 -8.08
N PRO A 47 17.87 -1.69 -8.88
CA PRO A 47 17.82 -2.31 -10.19
C PRO A 47 18.77 -1.63 -11.18
N ALA A 48 19.20 -2.36 -12.22
CA ALA A 48 19.99 -1.79 -13.30
C ALA A 48 19.22 -0.69 -14.03
N ILE A 49 19.92 0.30 -14.59
CA ILE A 49 19.31 1.50 -15.18
C ILE A 49 18.28 1.18 -16.28
N TRP A 50 18.55 0.19 -17.13
CA TRP A 50 17.60 -0.23 -18.17
C TRP A 50 16.36 -0.95 -17.60
N ASP A 51 16.51 -1.66 -16.47
CA ASP A 51 15.37 -2.22 -15.73
C ASP A 51 14.55 -1.12 -15.09
N ARG A 52 15.18 -0.07 -14.56
CA ARG A 52 14.48 1.10 -14.02
C ARG A 52 13.68 1.84 -15.10
N LEU A 53 14.23 2.01 -16.30
CA LEU A 53 13.49 2.60 -17.43
C LEU A 53 12.28 1.74 -17.82
N ALA A 54 12.46 0.41 -17.92
CA ALA A 54 11.36 -0.50 -18.19
C ALA A 54 10.27 -0.43 -17.09
N GLN A 55 10.68 -0.37 -15.82
CA GLN A 55 9.76 -0.18 -14.69
C GLN A 55 9.00 1.14 -14.78
N GLN A 56 9.67 2.23 -15.17
CA GLN A 56 9.05 3.54 -15.32
C GLN A 56 8.00 3.56 -16.44
N CYS A 57 8.28 2.93 -17.58
CA CYS A 57 7.30 2.80 -18.66
C CYS A 57 6.05 2.02 -18.20
N ILE A 58 6.25 0.93 -17.47
CA ILE A 58 5.15 0.15 -16.91
C ILE A 58 4.38 0.96 -15.86
N LEU A 59 5.06 1.69 -14.98
CA LEU A 59 4.44 2.53 -13.97
C LEU A 59 3.50 3.56 -14.60
N GLN A 60 3.93 4.28 -15.63
CA GLN A 60 3.13 5.31 -16.31
C GLN A 60 1.82 4.76 -16.90
N VAL A 61 1.81 3.50 -17.32
CA VAL A 61 0.61 2.82 -17.84
C VAL A 61 -0.27 2.30 -16.72
N LEU A 62 0.31 1.67 -15.70
CA LEU A 62 -0.44 1.01 -14.63
C LEU A 62 -0.97 1.98 -13.57
N GLU A 63 -0.25 3.06 -13.29
CA GLU A 63 -0.61 4.01 -12.22
C GLU A 63 -2.03 4.57 -12.39
N PRO A 64 -2.44 5.14 -13.54
CA PRO A 64 -3.81 5.65 -13.70
C PRO A 64 -4.87 4.56 -13.62
N ILE A 65 -4.57 3.33 -14.07
CA ILE A 65 -5.50 2.19 -13.98
C ILE A 65 -5.73 1.79 -12.52
N CYS A 66 -4.64 1.70 -11.75
CA CYS A 66 -4.68 1.34 -10.34
C CYS A 66 -5.28 2.46 -9.49
N GLU A 67 -4.93 3.72 -9.79
CA GLU A 67 -5.40 4.90 -9.06
C GLU A 67 -6.93 5.00 -9.05
N ALA A 68 -7.58 4.65 -10.15
CA ALA A 68 -9.03 4.59 -10.27
C ALA A 68 -9.69 3.50 -9.38
N LYS A 69 -8.91 2.56 -8.84
CA LYS A 69 -9.38 1.44 -8.02
C LYS A 69 -8.95 1.53 -6.55
N PHE A 70 -8.01 2.42 -6.25
CA PHE A 70 -7.54 2.58 -4.87
C PHE A 70 -8.57 3.29 -4.00
N HIS A 71 -8.67 2.81 -2.77
CA HIS A 71 -9.56 3.39 -1.77
C HIS A 71 -9.12 4.82 -1.39
N ASP A 72 -10.07 5.71 -1.10
CA ASP A 72 -9.82 7.12 -0.78
C ASP A 72 -9.03 7.36 0.52
N ARG A 73 -8.98 6.36 1.39
CA ARG A 73 -8.27 6.39 2.66
C ARG A 73 -6.79 5.98 2.56
N SER A 74 -6.34 5.57 1.37
CA SER A 74 -4.94 5.29 1.07
C SER A 74 -4.27 6.54 0.53
N ASN A 75 -3.16 6.97 1.12
CA ASN A 75 -2.50 8.24 0.80
C ASN A 75 -1.04 8.10 0.36
N GLY A 76 -0.33 7.04 0.79
CA GLY A 76 1.09 6.87 0.48
C GLY A 76 1.36 6.44 -0.96
N PHE A 77 2.43 6.97 -1.56
CA PHE A 77 2.90 6.61 -2.90
C PHE A 77 1.86 6.83 -4.02
N ARG A 78 0.96 7.76 -3.85
CA ARG A 78 -0.08 8.09 -4.83
C ARG A 78 0.10 9.50 -5.38
N PRO A 79 -0.18 9.74 -6.67
CA PRO A 79 -0.16 11.09 -7.22
C PRO A 79 -1.19 11.97 -6.49
N ASN A 80 -0.85 13.21 -6.25
CA ASN A 80 -1.69 14.21 -5.58
C ASN A 80 -2.15 13.83 -4.15
N ARG A 81 -1.46 12.89 -3.50
CA ARG A 81 -1.65 12.49 -2.10
C ARG A 81 -0.34 12.67 -1.33
N SER A 82 -0.44 13.01 -0.06
CA SER A 82 0.71 13.28 0.79
C SER A 82 0.48 12.87 2.25
N THR A 83 1.48 13.04 3.09
CA THR A 83 1.39 12.83 4.54
C THR A 83 0.34 13.75 5.15
N GLU A 84 0.26 15.01 4.70
CA GLU A 84 -0.70 16.01 5.20
C GLU A 84 -2.15 15.56 4.96
N HIS A 85 -2.43 14.91 3.82
CA HIS A 85 -3.76 14.35 3.56
C HIS A 85 -4.10 13.21 4.56
N ALA A 86 -3.16 12.33 4.87
CA ALA A 86 -3.36 11.26 5.86
C ALA A 86 -3.57 11.84 7.26
N ILE A 87 -2.78 12.85 7.64
CA ILE A 87 -2.94 13.55 8.92
C ILE A 87 -4.28 14.28 9.00
N ALA A 88 -4.67 15.03 7.96
CA ALA A 88 -5.96 15.72 7.92
C ALA A 88 -7.15 14.74 8.04
N GLN A 89 -7.07 13.59 7.37
CA GLN A 89 -8.07 12.52 7.53
C GLN A 89 -8.10 12.00 8.97
N SER A 90 -6.94 11.76 9.59
CA SER A 90 -6.83 11.30 10.98
C SER A 90 -7.38 12.33 11.98
N MET A 91 -7.03 13.60 11.81
CA MET A 91 -7.57 14.69 12.63
C MET A 91 -9.09 14.80 12.52
N ARG A 92 -9.64 14.65 11.30
CA ARG A 92 -11.09 14.62 11.08
C ARG A 92 -11.76 13.48 11.87
N MET A 93 -11.14 12.27 11.90
CA MET A 93 -11.67 11.15 12.69
C MET A 93 -11.70 11.45 14.18
N VAL A 94 -10.66 12.10 14.69
CA VAL A 94 -10.52 12.40 16.13
C VAL A 94 -11.36 13.61 16.53
N GLN A 95 -11.20 14.75 15.84
CA GLN A 95 -11.78 16.03 16.25
C GLN A 95 -13.26 16.17 15.88
N ILE A 96 -13.66 15.70 14.69
CA ILE A 96 -15.02 15.88 14.20
C ILE A 96 -15.89 14.64 14.48
N GLN A 97 -15.34 13.44 14.26
CA GLN A 97 -16.12 12.21 14.44
C GLN A 97 -16.00 11.62 15.85
N HIS A 98 -15.07 12.13 16.69
CA HIS A 98 -14.84 11.69 18.07
C HIS A 98 -14.49 10.20 18.20
N LEU A 99 -13.65 9.68 17.27
CA LEU A 99 -13.15 8.32 17.26
C LEU A 99 -11.79 8.28 17.95
N TYR A 100 -11.79 8.06 19.27
CA TYR A 100 -10.59 8.20 20.10
C TYR A 100 -9.81 6.91 20.31
N PHE A 101 -10.37 5.75 19.91
CA PHE A 101 -9.67 4.49 20.05
C PHE A 101 -9.06 4.10 18.70
N VAL A 102 -7.75 4.02 18.68
CA VAL A 102 -6.98 3.78 17.46
C VAL A 102 -6.31 2.42 17.55
N VAL A 103 -6.50 1.63 16.50
CA VAL A 103 -5.72 0.42 16.25
C VAL A 103 -4.53 0.87 15.39
N ASP A 104 -3.35 0.85 15.97
CA ASP A 104 -2.08 1.18 15.34
C ASP A 104 -1.40 -0.12 14.96
N VAL A 105 -1.12 -0.34 13.67
CA VAL A 105 -0.60 -1.61 13.16
C VAL A 105 0.64 -1.38 12.31
N ASP A 106 1.72 -2.06 12.69
CA ASP A 106 2.97 -2.15 11.91
C ASP A 106 3.07 -3.56 11.30
N ILE A 107 3.20 -3.63 9.97
CA ILE A 107 3.38 -4.91 9.26
C ILE A 107 4.86 -5.29 9.29
N LYS A 108 5.17 -6.48 9.80
CA LYS A 108 6.55 -6.96 9.92
C LYS A 108 7.21 -7.16 8.55
N GLY A 109 8.18 -6.30 8.25
CA GLY A 109 8.97 -6.42 7.01
C GLY A 109 8.11 -6.47 5.75
N PHE A 110 7.14 -5.56 5.61
CA PHE A 110 6.12 -5.60 4.57
C PHE A 110 6.69 -5.87 3.17
N PHE A 111 7.64 -5.02 2.72
CA PHE A 111 8.21 -5.14 1.37
C PHE A 111 8.93 -6.47 1.12
N ASP A 112 9.51 -7.08 2.15
CA ASP A 112 10.25 -8.34 2.04
C ASP A 112 9.32 -9.57 2.09
N ASN A 113 8.05 -9.38 2.48
CA ASN A 113 7.10 -10.47 2.69
C ASN A 113 5.91 -10.49 1.72
N VAL A 114 5.87 -9.60 0.72
CA VAL A 114 4.80 -9.60 -0.29
C VAL A 114 4.78 -10.93 -1.06
N ASN A 115 3.66 -11.64 -0.99
CA ASN A 115 3.50 -12.90 -1.72
C ASN A 115 3.27 -12.64 -3.22
N HIS A 116 4.19 -13.11 -4.08
CA HIS A 116 4.14 -12.88 -5.53
C HIS A 116 2.87 -13.45 -6.17
N THR A 117 2.45 -14.66 -5.79
CA THR A 117 1.26 -15.29 -6.35
C THR A 117 -0.01 -14.52 -6.00
N LYS A 118 -0.10 -14.06 -4.74
CA LYS A 118 -1.24 -13.24 -4.30
C LYS A 118 -1.27 -11.90 -5.04
N LEU A 119 -0.13 -11.22 -5.17
CA LEU A 119 -0.01 -9.96 -5.90
C LEU A 119 -0.46 -10.13 -7.37
N MET A 120 -0.03 -11.18 -8.07
CA MET A 120 -0.47 -11.43 -9.45
C MET A 120 -1.99 -11.62 -9.55
N ARG A 121 -2.60 -12.32 -8.59
CA ARG A 121 -4.07 -12.49 -8.54
C ARG A 121 -4.78 -11.17 -8.27
N GLN A 122 -4.24 -10.34 -7.40
CA GLN A 122 -4.80 -9.02 -7.10
C GLN A 122 -4.73 -8.10 -8.33
N MET A 123 -3.60 -8.09 -9.06
CA MET A 123 -3.47 -7.34 -10.32
C MET A 123 -4.51 -7.80 -11.34
N TRP A 124 -4.69 -9.10 -11.48
CA TRP A 124 -5.72 -9.67 -12.36
C TRP A 124 -7.12 -9.20 -11.99
N THR A 125 -7.46 -9.22 -10.71
CA THR A 125 -8.77 -8.77 -10.17
C THR A 125 -8.99 -7.27 -10.38
N LEU A 126 -7.93 -6.47 -10.35
CA LEU A 126 -8.00 -5.03 -10.66
C LEU A 126 -8.21 -4.73 -12.16
N GLY A 127 -8.18 -5.77 -13.02
CA GLY A 127 -8.38 -5.65 -14.46
C GLY A 127 -7.07 -5.61 -15.26
N ILE A 128 -5.93 -5.79 -14.63
CA ILE A 128 -4.63 -5.91 -15.32
C ILE A 128 -4.47 -7.37 -15.77
N GLN A 129 -5.00 -7.68 -16.97
CA GLN A 129 -5.13 -9.05 -17.47
C GLN A 129 -4.20 -9.37 -18.65
N ASP A 130 -3.32 -8.45 -19.02
CA ASP A 130 -2.27 -8.72 -20.00
C ASP A 130 -1.26 -9.73 -19.43
N LYS A 131 -1.31 -10.96 -19.94
CA LYS A 131 -0.47 -12.07 -19.49
C LYS A 131 1.02 -11.78 -19.68
N ARG A 132 1.38 -11.08 -20.76
CA ARG A 132 2.77 -10.72 -21.05
C ARG A 132 3.30 -9.71 -20.04
N LEU A 133 2.53 -8.67 -19.76
CA LEU A 133 2.86 -7.70 -18.74
C LEU A 133 3.01 -8.34 -17.35
N LEU A 134 2.08 -9.23 -16.98
CA LEU A 134 2.16 -9.96 -15.72
C LEU A 134 3.41 -10.86 -15.65
N CYS A 135 3.79 -11.51 -16.76
CA CYS A 135 5.05 -12.27 -16.84
C CYS A 135 6.26 -11.36 -16.62
N ILE A 136 6.30 -10.18 -17.26
CA ILE A 136 7.39 -9.20 -17.08
C ILE A 136 7.50 -8.78 -15.59
N ILE A 137 6.38 -8.44 -14.96
CA ILE A 137 6.37 -8.05 -13.55
C ILE A 137 6.83 -9.21 -12.65
N LYS A 138 6.39 -10.42 -12.93
CA LYS A 138 6.83 -11.61 -12.20
C LYS A 138 8.34 -11.84 -12.31
N GLU A 139 8.92 -11.66 -13.50
CA GLU A 139 10.37 -11.72 -13.70
C GLU A 139 11.10 -10.60 -12.95
N MET A 140 10.55 -9.38 -12.93
CA MET A 140 11.09 -8.28 -12.12
C MET A 140 11.15 -8.61 -10.63
N LEU A 141 10.09 -9.22 -10.09
CA LEU A 141 10.01 -9.62 -8.69
C LEU A 141 10.98 -10.76 -8.33
N LYS A 142 11.27 -11.65 -9.29
CA LYS A 142 12.18 -12.78 -9.14
C LYS A 142 13.63 -12.44 -9.50
N ALA A 143 13.93 -11.19 -9.87
CA ALA A 143 15.27 -10.78 -10.21
C ALA A 143 16.27 -11.15 -9.10
N PRO A 144 17.42 -11.77 -9.41
CA PRO A 144 18.43 -12.10 -8.42
C PRO A 144 18.89 -10.85 -7.67
N VAL A 145 19.08 -10.98 -6.38
CA VAL A 145 19.63 -9.90 -5.54
C VAL A 145 21.08 -10.22 -5.21
N VAL A 146 21.99 -9.32 -5.55
CA VAL A 146 23.41 -9.43 -5.22
C VAL A 146 23.64 -8.70 -3.90
N LEU A 147 24.08 -9.44 -2.89
CA LEU A 147 24.45 -8.91 -1.57
C LEU A 147 25.79 -8.16 -1.62
N PRO A 148 26.11 -7.34 -0.62
CA PRO A 148 27.43 -6.71 -0.50
C PRO A 148 28.59 -7.73 -0.47
N SER A 149 28.33 -8.97 -0.01
CA SER A 149 29.28 -10.09 -0.05
C SER A 149 29.57 -10.64 -1.44
N GLY A 150 28.77 -10.25 -2.46
CA GLY A 150 28.80 -10.84 -3.81
C GLY A 150 27.91 -12.07 -4.00
N GLU A 151 27.32 -12.60 -2.94
CA GLU A 151 26.37 -13.71 -2.99
C GLU A 151 25.08 -13.30 -3.72
N LYS A 152 24.48 -14.24 -4.49
CA LYS A 152 23.21 -14.05 -5.20
C LYS A 152 22.09 -14.78 -4.48
N ILE A 153 21.05 -14.04 -4.12
CA ILE A 153 19.81 -14.58 -3.55
C ILE A 153 18.71 -14.49 -4.63
N TYR A 154 17.90 -15.54 -4.72
CA TYR A 154 16.74 -15.60 -5.61
C TYR A 154 15.47 -15.45 -4.75
N PRO A 155 14.78 -14.29 -4.81
CA PRO A 155 13.61 -14.06 -3.98
C PRO A 155 12.41 -14.88 -4.46
N ASP A 156 11.73 -15.55 -3.53
CA ASP A 156 10.44 -16.23 -3.72
C ASP A 156 9.24 -15.35 -3.34
N LYS A 157 9.50 -14.29 -2.58
CA LYS A 157 8.56 -13.28 -2.11
C LYS A 157 9.24 -11.92 -1.99
N GLY A 158 8.44 -10.91 -1.72
CA GLY A 158 8.90 -9.53 -1.51
C GLY A 158 8.95 -8.71 -2.80
N THR A 159 9.06 -7.41 -2.59
CA THR A 159 9.31 -6.42 -3.65
C THR A 159 10.59 -5.67 -3.33
N PRO A 160 11.50 -5.46 -4.30
CA PRO A 160 12.78 -4.81 -4.00
C PRO A 160 12.54 -3.37 -3.52
N GLN A 161 12.96 -3.08 -2.27
CA GLN A 161 12.93 -1.71 -1.75
C GLN A 161 13.89 -0.85 -2.58
N GLY A 162 13.35 0.12 -3.33
CA GLY A 162 14.10 0.96 -4.29
C GLY A 162 13.82 0.64 -5.76
N GLY A 163 13.01 -0.36 -6.05
CA GLY A 163 12.41 -0.52 -7.38
C GLY A 163 11.36 0.56 -7.65
N ILE A 164 11.34 1.11 -8.86
CA ILE A 164 10.40 2.19 -9.25
C ILE A 164 8.94 1.71 -9.15
N LEU A 165 8.68 0.46 -9.48
CA LEU A 165 7.33 -0.12 -9.47
C LEU A 165 6.89 -0.57 -8.07
N SER A 166 7.81 -0.78 -7.13
CA SER A 166 7.52 -1.34 -5.81
C SER A 166 6.48 -0.56 -4.99
N PRO A 167 6.46 0.79 -4.99
CA PRO A 167 5.41 1.56 -4.31
C PRO A 167 4.01 1.28 -4.84
N LEU A 168 3.84 1.22 -6.16
CA LEU A 168 2.54 0.88 -6.79
C LEU A 168 2.11 -0.55 -6.43
N LEU A 169 3.03 -1.51 -6.52
CA LEU A 169 2.74 -2.91 -6.19
C LEU A 169 2.36 -3.07 -4.71
N SER A 170 2.99 -2.32 -3.81
CA SER A 170 2.64 -2.31 -2.39
C SER A 170 1.22 -1.78 -2.15
N ASN A 171 0.83 -0.73 -2.86
CA ASN A 171 -0.53 -0.21 -2.81
C ASN A 171 -1.56 -1.20 -3.37
N ILE A 172 -1.24 -1.93 -4.44
CA ILE A 172 -2.11 -3.01 -4.96
C ILE A 172 -2.36 -4.08 -3.89
N VAL A 173 -1.30 -4.52 -3.19
CA VAL A 173 -1.43 -5.54 -2.13
C VAL A 173 -2.35 -5.08 -1.00
N LEU A 174 -2.14 -3.86 -0.50
CA LEU A 174 -2.88 -3.35 0.66
C LEU A 174 -4.24 -2.74 0.30
N ASN A 175 -4.54 -2.49 -0.97
CA ASN A 175 -5.86 -2.01 -1.40
C ASN A 175 -6.98 -2.97 -0.99
N GLU A 176 -6.71 -4.28 -0.97
CA GLU A 176 -7.69 -5.29 -0.51
C GLU A 176 -8.01 -5.12 0.99
N LEU A 177 -7.01 -4.72 1.81
CA LEU A 177 -7.22 -4.39 3.21
C LEU A 177 -8.08 -3.11 3.36
N ASP A 178 -7.78 -2.08 2.58
CA ASP A 178 -8.50 -0.81 2.64
C ASP A 178 -10.00 -1.02 2.36
N TRP A 179 -10.32 -1.73 1.28
CA TRP A 179 -11.69 -2.07 0.92
C TRP A 179 -12.36 -3.04 1.91
N TRP A 180 -11.60 -3.99 2.47
CA TRP A 180 -12.15 -4.88 3.48
C TRP A 180 -12.55 -4.12 4.75
N VAL A 181 -11.69 -3.25 5.27
CA VAL A 181 -12.03 -2.43 6.45
C VAL A 181 -13.21 -1.52 6.16
N SER A 182 -13.23 -0.86 5.00
CA SER A 182 -14.33 0.01 4.59
C SER A 182 -15.66 -0.75 4.47
N SER A 183 -15.64 -1.98 3.97
CA SER A 183 -16.83 -2.82 3.84
C SER A 183 -17.44 -3.24 5.18
N GLN A 184 -16.70 -3.15 6.29
CA GLN A 184 -17.23 -3.47 7.61
C GLN A 184 -18.11 -2.36 8.19
N TRP A 185 -17.98 -1.14 7.66
CA TRP A 185 -18.73 0.03 8.13
C TRP A 185 -19.05 1.05 7.03
N GLU A 186 -18.05 1.73 6.47
CA GLU A 186 -18.24 2.90 5.61
C GLU A 186 -19.02 2.56 4.34
N ASP A 187 -18.66 1.48 3.68
CA ASP A 187 -19.24 1.01 2.42
C ASP A 187 -20.06 -0.28 2.58
N ILE A 188 -20.50 -0.57 3.81
CA ILE A 188 -21.36 -1.74 4.04
C ILE A 188 -22.65 -1.63 3.22
N PRO A 189 -23.05 -2.68 2.49
CA PRO A 189 -24.33 -2.70 1.79
C PRO A 189 -25.48 -2.69 2.81
N THR A 190 -26.49 -1.87 2.54
CA THR A 190 -27.71 -1.79 3.37
C THR A 190 -28.90 -2.33 2.58
N HIS A 191 -29.79 -3.10 3.24
CA HIS A 191 -31.00 -3.63 2.59
C HIS A 191 -31.96 -2.52 2.13
N THR A 192 -31.99 -1.39 2.84
CA THR A 192 -32.75 -0.20 2.49
C THR A 192 -31.86 0.84 1.85
N VAL A 193 -32.31 1.43 0.75
CA VAL A 193 -31.62 2.57 0.14
C VAL A 193 -31.76 3.76 1.09
N ILE A 194 -30.67 4.10 1.76
CA ILE A 194 -30.62 5.31 2.59
C ILE A 194 -30.30 6.48 1.67
N LYS A 195 -31.24 7.41 1.53
CA LYS A 195 -31.01 8.63 0.74
C LYS A 195 -29.83 9.40 1.31
N GLU A 196 -28.76 9.49 0.54
CA GLU A 196 -27.61 10.34 0.82
C GLU A 196 -27.91 11.73 0.24
N GLY A 197 -27.71 12.76 1.03
CA GLY A 197 -27.75 14.15 0.54
C GLY A 197 -26.42 14.54 -0.09
N THR A 198 -26.37 15.74 -0.64
CA THR A 198 -25.13 16.35 -1.13
C THR A 198 -24.72 17.48 -0.17
N ALA A 199 -23.48 17.51 0.25
CA ALA A 199 -22.94 18.60 1.04
C ALA A 199 -22.73 19.85 0.15
N LYS A 200 -22.57 21.03 0.78
CA LYS A 200 -22.38 22.31 0.06
C LYS A 200 -21.19 22.31 -0.93
N ASN A 201 -20.21 21.48 -0.70
CA ASN A 201 -19.02 21.28 -1.56
C ASN A 201 -19.18 20.19 -2.63
N GLY A 202 -20.39 19.70 -2.86
CA GLY A 202 -20.69 18.66 -3.87
C GLY A 202 -20.39 17.22 -3.42
N THR A 203 -19.82 17.00 -2.23
CA THR A 203 -19.51 15.63 -1.76
C THR A 203 -20.76 14.93 -1.20
N PRO A 204 -20.85 13.57 -1.30
CA PRO A 204 -21.95 12.82 -0.70
C PRO A 204 -22.03 13.04 0.81
N ASN A 205 -23.22 13.37 1.31
CA ASN A 205 -23.47 13.53 2.75
C ASN A 205 -24.01 12.21 3.32
N ARG A 206 -23.11 11.44 3.92
CA ARG A 206 -23.39 10.12 4.52
C ARG A 206 -23.93 10.18 5.96
N SER A 207 -24.32 11.35 6.47
CA SER A 207 -24.76 11.53 7.86
C SER A 207 -25.92 10.61 8.23
N ASN A 208 -26.91 10.48 7.34
CA ASN A 208 -28.07 9.60 7.54
C ASN A 208 -27.66 8.12 7.61
N LYS A 209 -26.79 7.68 6.71
CA LYS A 209 -26.24 6.32 6.72
C LYS A 209 -25.51 6.04 8.04
N CYS A 210 -24.59 6.92 8.44
CA CYS A 210 -23.86 6.77 9.69
C CYS A 210 -24.78 6.73 10.92
N ARG A 211 -25.83 7.58 10.97
CA ARG A 211 -26.83 7.60 12.04
C ARG A 211 -27.58 6.26 12.13
N THR A 212 -27.98 5.71 10.99
CA THR A 212 -28.70 4.42 10.91
C THR A 212 -27.77 3.29 11.34
N LEU A 213 -26.54 3.23 10.83
CA LEU A 213 -25.58 2.18 11.18
C LEU A 213 -25.20 2.20 12.66
N ARG A 214 -25.12 3.38 13.31
CA ARG A 214 -24.83 3.50 14.75
C ARG A 214 -25.92 2.91 15.65
N ARG A 215 -27.15 2.72 15.14
CA ARG A 215 -28.24 2.03 15.82
C ARG A 215 -28.18 0.51 15.70
N SER A 216 -27.29 0.00 14.86
CA SER A 216 -27.07 -1.43 14.66
C SER A 216 -25.95 -1.98 15.59
N ASN A 217 -25.75 -3.30 15.52
CA ASN A 217 -24.64 -3.96 16.22
C ASN A 217 -23.29 -3.86 15.50
N LEU A 218 -23.22 -3.12 14.38
CA LEU A 218 -22.01 -2.92 13.62
C LEU A 218 -20.99 -2.07 14.39
N LYS A 219 -19.72 -2.27 14.10
CA LYS A 219 -18.62 -1.55 14.74
C LYS A 219 -18.18 -0.41 13.84
N GLU A 220 -18.32 0.83 14.35
CA GLU A 220 -17.89 2.02 13.63
C GLU A 220 -16.36 2.04 13.56
N MET A 221 -15.81 1.93 12.34
CA MET A 221 -14.39 1.94 12.08
C MET A 221 -14.05 2.60 10.75
N TYR A 222 -12.89 3.27 10.70
CA TYR A 222 -12.35 3.91 9.50
C TYR A 222 -10.86 3.70 9.43
N ILE A 223 -10.34 3.30 8.29
CA ILE A 223 -8.89 3.18 8.05
C ILE A 223 -8.33 4.51 7.53
N VAL A 224 -7.11 4.85 7.90
CA VAL A 224 -6.26 5.84 7.23
C VAL A 224 -4.90 5.20 7.04
N ARG A 225 -4.46 5.10 5.79
CA ARG A 225 -3.21 4.44 5.43
C ARG A 225 -2.27 5.35 4.65
N TYR A 226 -0.99 5.25 5.00
CA TYR A 226 0.11 5.83 4.24
C TYR A 226 1.17 4.75 4.00
N ALA A 227 1.26 4.23 2.78
CA ALA A 227 2.11 3.08 2.44
C ALA A 227 1.74 1.83 3.27
N ASP A 228 2.68 1.29 4.04
CA ASP A 228 2.52 0.16 4.96
C ASP A 228 2.15 0.58 6.39
N ASP A 229 2.20 1.88 6.69
CA ASP A 229 1.78 2.44 7.97
C ASP A 229 0.28 2.81 7.92
N PHE A 230 -0.52 2.23 8.81
CA PHE A 230 -1.95 2.50 8.84
C PHE A 230 -2.55 2.46 10.23
N ARG A 231 -3.64 3.20 10.35
CA ARG A 231 -4.45 3.29 11.57
C ARG A 231 -5.91 3.05 11.29
N ILE A 232 -6.58 2.37 12.25
CA ILE A 232 -8.02 2.19 12.20
C ILE A 232 -8.62 2.87 13.42
N PHE A 233 -9.49 3.84 13.17
CA PHE A 233 -10.15 4.66 14.16
C PHE A 233 -11.49 4.05 14.54
N CYS A 234 -11.72 3.83 15.83
CA CYS A 234 -12.91 3.22 16.39
C CYS A 234 -13.55 4.10 17.45
N ARG A 235 -14.86 3.94 17.66
CA ARG A 235 -15.62 4.70 18.68
C ARG A 235 -15.46 4.14 20.08
N LYS A 236 -15.39 2.82 20.23
CA LYS A 236 -15.32 2.13 21.53
C LYS A 236 -14.04 1.32 21.64
N ARG A 237 -13.51 1.20 22.88
CA ARG A 237 -12.32 0.38 23.14
C ARG A 237 -12.56 -1.09 22.79
N SER A 238 -13.73 -1.62 23.14
CA SER A 238 -14.10 -3.01 22.82
C SER A 238 -14.08 -3.30 21.34
N ASP A 239 -14.51 -2.33 20.52
CA ASP A 239 -14.53 -2.46 19.06
C ASP A 239 -13.10 -2.41 18.49
N ALA A 240 -12.26 -1.49 19.02
CA ALA A 240 -10.86 -1.40 18.63
C ALA A 240 -10.07 -2.70 18.92
N VAL A 241 -10.29 -3.31 20.09
CA VAL A 241 -9.66 -4.60 20.45
C VAL A 241 -10.10 -5.70 19.49
N LYS A 242 -11.41 -5.81 19.21
CA LYS A 242 -11.93 -6.80 18.26
C LYS A 242 -11.38 -6.56 16.84
N THR A 243 -11.31 -5.29 16.43
CA THR A 243 -10.74 -4.90 15.12
C THR A 243 -9.26 -5.26 15.03
N TYR A 244 -8.47 -5.05 16.08
CA TYR A 244 -7.07 -5.45 16.13
C TYR A 244 -6.89 -6.94 15.83
N HIS A 245 -7.64 -7.81 16.52
CA HIS A 245 -7.57 -9.26 16.30
C HIS A 245 -8.06 -9.66 14.91
N ALA A 246 -9.16 -9.06 14.44
CA ALA A 246 -9.69 -9.34 13.11
C ALA A 246 -8.72 -8.92 12.00
N VAL A 247 -8.07 -7.76 12.12
CA VAL A 247 -7.05 -7.29 11.16
C VAL A 247 -5.82 -8.18 11.17
N LYS A 248 -5.32 -8.57 12.36
CA LYS A 248 -4.20 -9.50 12.49
C LYS A 248 -4.49 -10.81 11.76
N GLN A 249 -5.61 -11.44 12.06
CA GLN A 249 -6.03 -12.69 11.43
C GLN A 249 -6.22 -12.51 9.91
N TRP A 250 -6.87 -11.45 9.48
CA TRP A 250 -7.11 -11.17 8.07
C TRP A 250 -5.82 -10.99 7.27
N LEU A 251 -4.84 -10.24 7.80
CA LEU A 251 -3.53 -10.07 7.18
C LEU A 251 -2.80 -11.39 7.03
N GLU A 252 -2.83 -12.24 8.06
CA GLU A 252 -2.17 -13.54 8.07
C GLU A 252 -2.84 -14.52 7.10
N GLU A 253 -4.15 -14.66 7.17
CA GLU A 253 -4.90 -15.60 6.34
C GLU A 253 -5.00 -15.15 4.88
N ARG A 254 -5.27 -13.88 4.65
CA ARG A 254 -5.59 -13.35 3.33
C ARG A 254 -4.37 -12.88 2.55
N LEU A 255 -3.47 -12.14 3.18
CA LEU A 255 -2.28 -11.58 2.54
C LEU A 255 -1.00 -12.35 2.84
N LYS A 256 -1.01 -13.29 3.79
CA LYS A 256 0.17 -14.00 4.29
C LYS A 256 1.21 -13.07 4.89
N LEU A 257 0.74 -12.00 5.53
CA LEU A 257 1.54 -10.97 6.18
C LEU A 257 1.36 -11.05 7.70
N GLN A 258 2.44 -10.84 8.45
CA GLN A 258 2.43 -10.82 9.90
C GLN A 258 2.55 -9.39 10.42
N ILE A 259 1.88 -9.09 11.52
CA ILE A 259 2.07 -7.82 12.24
C ILE A 259 3.27 -7.90 13.19
N SER A 260 3.86 -6.75 13.50
CA SER A 260 4.84 -6.60 14.58
C SER A 260 4.08 -6.39 15.89
N GLU A 261 3.95 -7.44 16.72
CA GLU A 261 3.21 -7.34 17.99
C GLU A 261 3.82 -6.34 18.97
N GLU A 262 5.13 -6.14 18.92
CA GLU A 262 5.85 -5.17 19.75
C GLU A 262 5.47 -3.71 19.43
N LYS A 263 5.14 -3.43 18.16
CA LYS A 263 4.82 -2.08 17.69
C LYS A 263 3.34 -1.85 17.50
N SER A 264 2.57 -2.93 17.32
CA SER A 264 1.12 -2.83 17.09
C SER A 264 0.36 -2.78 18.41
N LYS A 265 -0.55 -1.81 18.53
CA LYS A 265 -1.27 -1.55 19.81
C LYS A 265 -2.63 -0.90 19.59
N VAL A 266 -3.47 -0.99 20.63
CA VAL A 266 -4.71 -0.21 20.70
C VAL A 266 -4.50 0.96 21.66
N VAL A 267 -4.65 2.19 21.15
CA VAL A 267 -4.38 3.43 21.87
C VAL A 267 -5.66 4.20 22.11
N ASN A 268 -5.78 4.82 23.27
CA ASN A 268 -6.82 5.82 23.58
C ASN A 268 -6.21 7.22 23.50
N LEU A 269 -6.50 7.94 22.42
CA LEU A 269 -5.94 9.27 22.15
C LEU A 269 -6.39 10.36 23.14
N LYS A 270 -7.39 10.12 23.99
CA LYS A 270 -7.73 11.03 25.09
C LYS A 270 -6.76 10.95 26.26
N LYS A 271 -6.02 9.83 26.37
CA LYS A 271 -5.16 9.55 27.53
C LYS A 271 -3.69 9.41 27.17
N ASN A 272 -3.41 8.97 25.95
CA ASN A 272 -2.06 8.62 25.51
C ASN A 272 -1.73 9.28 24.19
N TYR A 273 -0.48 9.68 24.06
CA TYR A 273 0.10 10.12 22.79
C TYR A 273 0.29 8.92 21.84
N SER A 274 0.10 9.16 20.57
CA SER A 274 0.43 8.20 19.51
C SER A 274 0.91 8.96 18.28
N GLU A 275 2.16 8.76 17.93
CA GLU A 275 2.80 9.36 16.77
C GLU A 275 2.35 8.68 15.47
N PHE A 276 2.06 9.46 14.43
CA PHE A 276 1.74 8.99 13.09
C PHE A 276 2.43 9.88 12.05
N LEU A 277 3.30 9.27 11.24
CA LEU A 277 4.04 9.96 10.17
C LEU A 277 4.89 11.15 10.67
N GLY A 278 5.37 11.09 11.90
CA GLY A 278 6.17 12.15 12.53
C GLY A 278 5.36 13.23 13.26
N PHE A 279 4.05 13.05 13.41
CA PHE A 279 3.12 13.97 14.09
C PHE A 279 2.45 13.32 15.29
#